data_74e59f68245ea3a74bba76a9a3ae06b7
#
_entry.id   74e59f68245ea3a74bba76a9a3ae06b7
#
_cell.length_a   1.000
_cell.length_b   1.000
_cell.length_c   1.000
_cell.angle_alpha   90.00
_cell.angle_beta   90.00
_cell.angle_gamma   90.00
#
_symmetry.space_group_name_H-M   'P 1'
#
loop_
_entity.id
_entity.type
_entity.pdbx_description
1 polymer ?
#
loop_
_entity_poly.entity_id
_entity_poly.type
_entity_poly.pdbx_seq_one_letter_code
_entity_poly.pdbx_strand_id
1 'polypeptide(L)'
;VRILVSGSSIAGPMLAYWLVRNGHEVTVVERSPVLRKTGGHAVDLFKPAMDISERMGVLPRIEALATGTTRLTYLREGTRKPISADVTKLFAAASDRHVEVMRDDLSEIYYDATRADVEYVFGDSITSIGDEVTFEAGAPRRFDLVIGADGLHSNVRRLVFGEVAKTFVGAYLAVLSVPEYLGVPGEMAGHIGPGRTAAVYGARHLDDARAVFLFRSPELSYHHRDVARQKQLLREAFAGLHPEVDSWLEHLDGDGAFYFDSITQLREDTWSRGRVALVGDAAYCPGPAIGGSTSLAVLGAYVLAGELSTGSDHPAAFARYEDAMREIVHASRAFALGTAKTLIPSTRLGVSGLVRGAQLLTSLPSWLIRPLARLNSKGLRMHDSMRVKDYGRQGAASATP
;
A
#
# COMPACT_ATOMS: atom_id res chain seq x y z
N VAL A 1 13.59 -5.95 25.09
CA VAL A 1 12.13 -6.19 25.05
C VAL A 1 11.84 -7.15 23.91
N ARG A 2 11.07 -8.22 24.18
CA ARG A 2 10.66 -9.21 23.17
C ARG A 2 9.37 -8.75 22.52
N ILE A 3 9.41 -8.54 21.21
CA ILE A 3 8.29 -7.97 20.44
C ILE A 3 7.86 -8.97 19.38
N LEU A 4 6.57 -9.32 19.38
CA LEU A 4 5.94 -10.07 18.29
C LEU A 4 5.31 -9.10 17.29
N VAL A 5 5.62 -9.27 16.02
CA VAL A 5 5.00 -8.54 14.91
C VAL A 5 4.17 -9.52 14.07
N SER A 6 2.90 -9.24 13.85
CA SER A 6 2.03 -10.06 12.99
C SER A 6 1.95 -9.44 11.59
N GLY A 7 2.44 -10.18 10.59
CA GLY A 7 2.45 -9.80 9.17
C GLY A 7 3.82 -9.44 8.64
N SER A 8 4.22 -10.04 7.50
CA SER A 8 5.54 -9.88 6.87
C SER A 8 5.52 -9.16 5.52
N SER A 9 4.50 -8.34 5.24
CA SER A 9 4.47 -7.55 4.00
C SER A 9 5.38 -6.31 4.10
N ILE A 10 4.85 -5.09 4.13
CA ILE A 10 5.63 -3.85 4.13
C ILE A 10 5.88 -3.36 5.56
N ALA A 11 4.80 -3.13 6.33
CA ALA A 11 4.92 -2.53 7.66
C ALA A 11 5.68 -3.39 8.67
N GLY A 12 5.51 -4.72 8.63
CA GLY A 12 6.14 -5.63 9.59
C GLY A 12 7.66 -5.66 9.48
N PRO A 13 8.25 -6.00 8.32
CA PRO A 13 9.71 -5.98 8.14
C PRO A 13 10.31 -4.57 8.34
N MET A 14 9.63 -3.52 7.89
CA MET A 14 10.04 -2.14 8.12
C MET A 14 10.13 -1.81 9.62
N LEU A 15 9.11 -2.19 10.39
CA LEU A 15 9.10 -2.04 11.84
C LEU A 15 10.21 -2.87 12.50
N ALA A 16 10.32 -4.14 12.12
CA ALA A 16 11.31 -5.07 12.66
C ALA A 16 12.76 -4.55 12.47
N TYR A 17 13.06 -3.96 11.31
CA TYR A 17 14.35 -3.33 11.02
C TYR A 17 14.75 -2.31 12.08
N TRP A 18 13.85 -1.38 12.40
CA TRP A 18 14.14 -0.31 13.35
C TRP A 18 14.11 -0.79 14.80
N LEU A 19 13.23 -1.74 15.14
CA LEU A 19 13.16 -2.32 16.48
C LEU A 19 14.44 -3.06 16.84
N VAL A 20 14.98 -3.89 15.95
CA VAL A 20 16.25 -4.60 16.20
C VAL A 20 17.40 -3.63 16.41
N ARG A 21 17.47 -2.55 15.60
CA ARG A 21 18.50 -1.51 15.76
C ARG A 21 18.37 -0.71 17.05
N ASN A 22 17.18 -0.71 17.63
CA ASN A 22 16.91 -0.11 18.94
C ASN A 22 17.11 -1.12 20.10
N GLY A 23 17.70 -2.30 19.83
CA GLY A 23 18.05 -3.30 20.86
C GLY A 23 16.89 -4.19 21.30
N HIS A 24 15.83 -4.30 20.53
CA HIS A 24 14.72 -5.21 20.81
C HIS A 24 14.93 -6.56 20.12
N GLU A 25 14.44 -7.62 20.75
CA GLU A 25 14.33 -8.96 20.16
C GLU A 25 12.99 -9.06 19.42
N VAL A 26 13.03 -9.38 18.13
CA VAL A 26 11.84 -9.33 17.26
C VAL A 26 11.59 -10.69 16.63
N THR A 27 10.35 -11.17 16.78
CA THR A 27 9.80 -12.29 16.03
C THR A 27 8.68 -11.76 15.11
N VAL A 28 8.72 -12.13 13.83
CA VAL A 28 7.65 -11.83 12.87
C VAL A 28 6.90 -13.10 12.53
N VAL A 29 5.59 -13.15 12.79
CA VAL A 29 4.72 -14.25 12.37
C VAL A 29 3.94 -13.87 11.11
N GLU A 30 3.90 -14.77 10.12
CA GLU A 30 3.19 -14.60 8.86
C GLU A 30 2.35 -15.84 8.55
N ARG A 31 1.07 -15.60 8.25
CA ARG A 31 0.12 -16.68 7.93
C ARG A 31 0.46 -17.41 6.63
N SER A 32 1.01 -16.70 5.64
CA SER A 32 1.48 -17.34 4.42
C SER A 32 2.63 -18.30 4.71
N PRO A 33 2.68 -19.50 4.09
CA PRO A 33 3.78 -20.45 4.30
C PRO A 33 5.13 -19.99 3.78
N VAL A 34 5.13 -18.97 2.94
CA VAL A 34 6.35 -18.33 2.37
C VAL A 34 6.13 -16.83 2.28
N LEU A 35 7.19 -16.08 2.03
CA LEU A 35 7.06 -14.66 1.70
C LEU A 35 6.11 -14.49 0.52
N ARG A 36 5.07 -13.70 0.72
CA ARG A 36 3.95 -13.61 -0.21
C ARG A 36 4.36 -12.89 -1.49
N LYS A 37 4.41 -13.64 -2.59
CA LYS A 37 4.58 -13.13 -3.96
C LYS A 37 3.29 -13.42 -4.74
N THR A 38 2.24 -12.66 -4.49
CA THR A 38 0.90 -12.92 -5.05
C THR A 38 0.53 -11.98 -6.19
N GLY A 39 1.53 -11.43 -6.88
CA GLY A 39 1.28 -10.54 -8.00
C GLY A 39 0.62 -9.23 -7.56
N GLY A 40 1.12 -8.64 -6.48
CA GLY A 40 0.67 -7.35 -6.02
C GLY A 40 0.76 -6.29 -7.12
N HIS A 41 -0.09 -5.27 -7.04
CA HIS A 41 0.00 -4.10 -7.91
C HIS A 41 1.23 -3.25 -7.56
N ALA A 42 1.61 -2.36 -8.48
CA ALA A 42 2.59 -1.33 -8.21
C ALA A 42 2.11 -0.40 -7.10
N VAL A 43 3.01 0.02 -6.25
CA VAL A 43 2.78 0.91 -5.12
C VAL A 43 3.71 2.11 -5.19
N ASP A 44 3.20 3.24 -4.72
CA ASP A 44 3.92 4.51 -4.73
C ASP A 44 4.63 4.74 -3.39
N LEU A 45 5.94 4.99 -3.45
CA LEU A 45 6.67 5.60 -2.34
C LEU A 45 6.91 7.07 -2.64
N PHE A 46 6.39 7.90 -1.76
CA PHE A 46 6.62 9.34 -1.76
C PHE A 46 7.79 9.71 -0.86
N LYS A 47 8.20 10.97 -0.92
CA LYS A 47 9.38 11.51 -0.25
C LYS A 47 9.63 10.96 1.17
N PRO A 48 8.69 10.97 2.14
CA PRO A 48 8.95 10.48 3.49
C PRO A 48 9.34 9.00 3.55
N ALA A 49 8.67 8.15 2.76
CA ALA A 49 8.98 6.72 2.71
C ALA A 49 10.31 6.46 2.00
N MET A 50 10.63 7.23 0.97
CA MET A 50 11.94 7.17 0.31
C MET A 50 13.07 7.60 1.24
N ASP A 51 12.91 8.69 1.99
CA ASP A 51 13.89 9.18 2.96
C ASP A 51 14.17 8.15 4.07
N ILE A 52 13.13 7.42 4.53
CA ILE A 52 13.28 6.34 5.51
C ILE A 52 13.99 5.13 4.88
N SER A 53 13.63 4.73 3.66
CA SER A 53 14.27 3.64 2.92
C SER A 53 15.75 3.96 2.61
N GLU A 54 16.07 5.22 2.37
CA GLU A 54 17.46 5.70 2.22
C GLU A 54 18.27 5.55 3.53
N ARG A 55 17.67 5.90 4.68
CA ARG A 55 18.28 5.67 6.01
C ARG A 55 18.52 4.19 6.31
N MET A 56 17.70 3.30 5.74
CA MET A 56 17.90 1.84 5.81
C MET A 56 18.99 1.34 4.86
N GLY A 57 19.41 2.15 3.89
CA GLY A 57 20.37 1.75 2.85
C GLY A 57 19.76 0.90 1.73
N VAL A 58 18.43 0.79 1.65
CA VAL A 58 17.73 -0.06 0.66
C VAL A 58 17.17 0.71 -0.54
N LEU A 59 17.17 2.05 -0.49
CA LEU A 59 16.60 2.88 -1.55
C LEU A 59 17.20 2.59 -2.94
N PRO A 60 18.51 2.38 -3.12
CA PRO A 60 19.08 2.05 -4.45
C PRO A 60 18.50 0.75 -5.04
N ARG A 61 18.19 -0.25 -4.21
CA ARG A 61 17.53 -1.48 -4.66
C ARG A 61 16.08 -1.22 -5.10
N ILE A 62 15.36 -0.37 -4.36
CA ILE A 62 13.98 0.02 -4.69
C ILE A 62 13.95 0.75 -6.03
N GLU A 63 14.86 1.72 -6.23
CA GLU A 63 14.95 2.49 -7.48
C GLU A 63 15.36 1.62 -8.68
N ALA A 64 16.19 0.61 -8.46
CA ALA A 64 16.58 -0.35 -9.50
C ALA A 64 15.42 -1.24 -9.99
N LEU A 65 14.42 -1.48 -9.13
CA LEU A 65 13.19 -2.25 -9.42
C LEU A 65 11.97 -1.36 -9.70
N ALA A 66 12.19 -0.06 -9.98
CA ALA A 66 11.10 0.83 -10.37
C ALA A 66 10.38 0.29 -11.63
N THR A 67 9.06 0.41 -11.67
CA THR A 67 8.24 -0.02 -12.83
C THR A 67 8.64 0.71 -14.10
N GLY A 68 9.14 1.94 -13.98
CA GLY A 68 9.56 2.77 -15.09
C GLY A 68 8.40 3.30 -15.92
N THR A 69 7.17 3.28 -15.42
CA THR A 69 6.00 3.82 -16.09
C THR A 69 6.14 5.33 -16.28
N THR A 70 6.19 5.78 -17.54
CA THR A 70 6.30 7.21 -17.90
C THR A 70 5.09 7.74 -18.63
N ARG A 71 4.25 6.85 -19.18
CA ARG A 71 3.10 7.20 -20.02
C ARG A 71 1.84 6.49 -19.56
N LEU A 72 0.74 7.23 -19.52
CA LEU A 72 -0.61 6.68 -19.43
C LEU A 72 -1.29 6.88 -20.79
N THR A 73 -1.87 5.81 -21.35
CA THR A 73 -2.65 5.86 -22.57
C THR A 73 -4.01 5.24 -22.33
N TYR A 74 -5.07 6.01 -22.47
CA TYR A 74 -6.44 5.53 -22.27
C TYR A 74 -7.30 5.70 -23.49
N LEU A 75 -8.04 4.66 -23.82
CA LEU A 75 -9.14 4.67 -24.77
C LEU A 75 -10.46 4.82 -24.01
N ARG A 76 -11.25 5.83 -24.35
CA ARG A 76 -12.57 6.05 -23.73
C ARG A 76 -13.58 5.10 -24.36
N GLU A 77 -14.46 4.54 -23.55
CA GLU A 77 -15.58 3.70 -24.01
C GLU A 77 -16.35 4.37 -25.16
N GLY A 78 -16.56 3.61 -26.23
CA GLY A 78 -17.26 4.10 -27.44
C GLY A 78 -16.45 5.05 -28.35
N THR A 79 -15.13 5.20 -28.11
CA THR A 79 -14.25 6.00 -28.97
C THR A 79 -13.13 5.15 -29.56
N ARG A 80 -12.51 5.62 -30.68
CA ARG A 80 -11.38 4.95 -31.33
C ARG A 80 -10.06 5.70 -31.18
N LYS A 81 -10.08 6.90 -30.60
CA LYS A 81 -8.89 7.74 -30.48
C LYS A 81 -8.38 7.70 -29.05
N PRO A 82 -7.20 7.10 -28.81
CA PRO A 82 -6.59 7.11 -27.50
C PRO A 82 -6.12 8.51 -27.09
N ILE A 83 -6.00 8.71 -25.80
CA ILE A 83 -5.46 9.94 -25.21
C ILE A 83 -4.31 9.52 -24.30
N SER A 84 -3.15 10.14 -24.50
CA SER A 84 -1.95 9.87 -23.71
C SER A 84 -1.59 11.06 -22.82
N ALA A 85 -1.02 10.76 -21.65
CA ALA A 85 -0.53 11.73 -20.68
C ALA A 85 0.83 11.28 -20.15
N ASP A 86 1.72 12.24 -19.88
CA ASP A 86 3.01 12.02 -19.25
C ASP A 86 2.82 11.90 -17.72
N VAL A 87 2.93 10.68 -17.18
CA VAL A 87 2.70 10.44 -15.76
C VAL A 87 3.81 10.99 -14.89
N THR A 88 5.03 11.12 -15.43
CA THR A 88 6.16 11.66 -14.65
C THR A 88 5.90 13.11 -14.21
N LYS A 89 5.22 13.89 -15.06
CA LYS A 89 4.80 15.25 -14.71
C LYS A 89 3.72 15.27 -13.63
N LEU A 90 2.79 14.30 -13.65
CA LEU A 90 1.76 14.18 -12.61
C LEU A 90 2.37 13.84 -11.25
N PHE A 91 3.30 12.89 -11.20
CA PHE A 91 4.00 12.54 -9.97
C PHE A 91 4.91 13.66 -9.46
N ALA A 92 5.65 14.34 -10.36
CA ALA A 92 6.45 15.51 -10.00
C ALA A 92 5.62 16.69 -9.45
N ALA A 93 4.32 16.73 -9.78
CA ALA A 93 3.38 17.67 -9.18
C ALA A 93 2.93 17.22 -7.77
N ALA A 94 2.85 15.91 -7.53
CA ALA A 94 2.39 15.32 -6.27
C ALA A 94 3.51 15.27 -5.20
N SER A 95 4.75 15.00 -5.59
CA SER A 95 5.89 14.89 -4.65
C SER A 95 7.19 15.32 -5.29
N ASP A 96 8.14 15.80 -4.45
CA ASP A 96 9.50 16.13 -4.88
C ASP A 96 10.36 14.87 -5.11
N ARG A 97 10.01 13.76 -4.46
CA ARG A 97 10.60 12.41 -4.66
C ARG A 97 9.49 11.38 -4.77
N HIS A 98 9.56 10.55 -5.77
CA HIS A 98 8.58 9.49 -6.03
C HIS A 98 9.26 8.31 -6.73
N VAL A 99 8.90 7.10 -6.32
CA VAL A 99 9.21 5.87 -7.03
C VAL A 99 7.99 4.95 -7.00
N GLU A 100 7.65 4.40 -8.14
CA GLU A 100 6.66 3.32 -8.26
C GLU A 100 7.40 1.98 -8.37
N VAL A 101 7.05 1.03 -7.51
CA VAL A 101 7.68 -0.29 -7.43
C VAL A 101 6.61 -1.35 -7.19
N MET A 102 6.85 -2.59 -7.64
CA MET A 102 5.92 -3.67 -7.33
C MET A 102 5.88 -3.92 -5.83
N ARG A 103 4.68 -4.13 -5.29
CA ARG A 103 4.48 -4.37 -3.85
C ARG A 103 5.27 -5.58 -3.34
N ASP A 104 5.34 -6.62 -4.17
CA ASP A 104 6.03 -7.86 -3.81
C ASP A 104 7.55 -7.66 -3.76
N ASP A 105 8.12 -6.88 -4.69
CA ASP A 105 9.55 -6.53 -4.69
C ASP A 105 9.90 -5.67 -3.47
N LEU A 106 9.06 -4.69 -3.15
CA LEU A 106 9.26 -3.85 -1.97
C LEU A 106 9.21 -4.67 -0.67
N SER A 107 8.27 -5.61 -0.59
CA SER A 107 8.15 -6.53 0.55
C SER A 107 9.40 -7.40 0.69
N GLU A 108 9.92 -7.94 -0.42
CA GLU A 108 11.15 -8.75 -0.44
C GLU A 108 12.38 -7.93 -0.04
N ILE A 109 12.51 -6.69 -0.53
CA ILE A 109 13.61 -5.80 -0.16
C ILE A 109 13.65 -5.54 1.35
N TYR A 110 12.50 -5.27 1.97
CA TYR A 110 12.43 -5.03 3.42
C TYR A 110 12.64 -6.31 4.23
N TYR A 111 12.13 -7.45 3.77
CA TYR A 111 12.38 -8.76 4.35
C TYR A 111 13.87 -9.09 4.32
N ASP A 112 14.52 -8.96 3.17
CA ASP A 112 15.96 -9.23 3.01
C ASP A 112 16.83 -8.37 3.94
N ALA A 113 16.41 -7.11 4.18
CA ALA A 113 17.13 -6.20 5.06
C ALA A 113 17.05 -6.59 6.54
N THR A 114 16.23 -7.58 6.90
CA THR A 114 15.94 -7.95 8.28
C THR A 114 16.10 -9.44 8.59
N ARG A 115 16.06 -10.32 7.59
CA ARG A 115 16.01 -11.79 7.78
C ARG A 115 17.22 -12.40 8.52
N ALA A 116 18.34 -11.68 8.59
CA ALA A 116 19.51 -12.13 9.33
C ALA A 116 19.41 -11.85 10.82
N ASP A 117 18.65 -10.84 11.23
CA ASP A 117 18.57 -10.31 12.59
C ASP A 117 17.21 -10.54 13.26
N VAL A 118 16.22 -11.04 12.52
CA VAL A 118 14.81 -11.21 12.94
C VAL A 118 14.38 -12.65 12.74
N GLU A 119 13.73 -13.23 13.75
CA GLU A 119 13.10 -14.54 13.62
C GLU A 119 11.79 -14.41 12.80
N TYR A 120 11.71 -15.11 11.67
CA TYR A 120 10.47 -15.19 10.86
C TYR A 120 9.83 -16.55 10.99
N VAL A 121 8.55 -16.58 11.40
CA VAL A 121 7.72 -17.78 11.51
C VAL A 121 6.64 -17.69 10.43
N PHE A 122 6.83 -18.42 9.35
CA PHE A 122 5.87 -18.53 8.26
C PHE A 122 4.88 -19.68 8.47
N GLY A 123 3.70 -19.59 7.87
CA GLY A 123 2.65 -20.62 7.96
C GLY A 123 1.94 -20.64 9.30
N ASP A 124 1.98 -19.57 10.07
CA ASP A 124 1.35 -19.49 11.39
C ASP A 124 0.61 -18.15 11.60
N SER A 125 -0.30 -18.16 12.56
CA SER A 125 -1.13 -16.99 12.87
C SER A 125 -1.49 -16.95 14.35
N ILE A 126 -1.63 -15.76 14.91
CA ILE A 126 -2.02 -15.56 16.31
C ILE A 126 -3.48 -15.96 16.50
N THR A 127 -3.77 -16.78 17.50
CA THR A 127 -5.14 -17.19 17.87
C THR A 127 -5.66 -16.47 19.11
N SER A 128 -4.76 -16.17 20.07
CA SER A 128 -5.13 -15.34 21.24
C SER A 128 -3.95 -14.55 21.78
N ILE A 129 -4.24 -13.47 22.50
CA ILE A 129 -3.26 -12.60 23.16
C ILE A 129 -3.67 -12.46 24.63
N GLY A 130 -3.05 -13.25 25.51
CA GLY A 130 -3.17 -13.23 26.97
C GLY A 130 -1.79 -12.99 27.59
N ASP A 131 -1.49 -13.61 28.74
CA ASP A 131 -0.13 -13.58 29.31
C ASP A 131 0.88 -14.22 28.36
N GLU A 132 0.45 -15.27 27.68
CA GLU A 132 1.14 -15.87 26.53
C GLU A 132 0.34 -15.58 25.27
N VAL A 133 1.03 -15.53 24.12
CA VAL A 133 0.42 -15.48 22.79
C VAL A 133 0.32 -16.92 22.29
N THR A 134 -0.87 -17.32 21.83
CA THR A 134 -1.10 -18.63 21.22
C THR A 134 -1.17 -18.53 19.70
N PHE A 135 -0.79 -19.59 19.02
CA PHE A 135 -0.69 -19.64 17.57
C PHE A 135 -1.55 -20.77 17.00
N GLU A 136 -1.81 -20.78 15.68
CA GLU A 136 -2.56 -21.83 15.01
C GLU A 136 -1.77 -23.16 14.99
N ALA A 137 -0.44 -23.09 14.78
CA ALA A 137 0.43 -24.26 14.65
C ALA A 137 1.54 -24.32 15.71
N GLY A 138 2.11 -23.19 16.08
CA GLY A 138 3.24 -23.10 17.03
C GLY A 138 2.82 -23.23 18.50
N ALA A 139 3.79 -23.53 19.36
CA ALA A 139 3.61 -23.52 20.82
C ALA A 139 3.36 -22.08 21.32
N PRO A 140 2.60 -21.92 22.44
CA PRO A 140 2.44 -20.63 23.10
C PRO A 140 3.79 -20.03 23.51
N ARG A 141 3.92 -18.69 23.34
CA ARG A 141 5.15 -17.94 23.66
C ARG A 141 4.82 -16.64 24.39
N ARG A 142 5.75 -16.17 25.20
CA ARG A 142 5.63 -14.88 25.92
C ARG A 142 6.36 -13.80 25.16
N PHE A 143 5.66 -12.67 24.97
CA PHE A 143 6.20 -11.44 24.41
C PHE A 143 5.81 -10.25 25.29
N ASP A 144 6.68 -9.27 25.36
CA ASP A 144 6.42 -8.07 26.14
C ASP A 144 5.44 -7.15 25.39
N LEU A 145 5.58 -7.07 24.05
CA LEU A 145 4.69 -6.30 23.17
C LEU A 145 4.23 -7.15 21.97
N VAL A 146 3.05 -6.84 21.45
CA VAL A 146 2.50 -7.44 20.22
C VAL A 146 2.08 -6.32 19.26
N ILE A 147 2.59 -6.36 18.03
CA ILE A 147 2.28 -5.34 17.02
C ILE A 147 1.56 -5.99 15.83
N GLY A 148 0.33 -5.54 15.56
CA GLY A 148 -0.43 -5.94 14.38
C GLY A 148 0.00 -5.13 13.16
N ALA A 149 0.64 -5.78 12.18
CA ALA A 149 1.02 -5.26 10.87
C ALA A 149 0.38 -6.08 9.74
N ASP A 150 -0.73 -6.76 10.04
CA ASP A 150 -1.39 -7.82 9.27
C ASP A 150 -2.51 -7.29 8.33
N GLY A 151 -2.46 -6.00 7.99
CA GLY A 151 -3.19 -5.39 6.90
C GLY A 151 -4.66 -5.06 7.21
N LEU A 152 -5.42 -4.71 6.17
CA LEU A 152 -6.81 -4.25 6.29
C LEU A 152 -7.72 -5.25 7.03
N HIS A 153 -7.51 -6.55 6.82
CA HIS A 153 -8.25 -7.63 7.48
C HIS A 153 -7.53 -8.16 8.73
N SER A 154 -6.88 -7.27 9.48
CA SER A 154 -6.06 -7.60 10.65
C SER A 154 -6.76 -8.51 11.65
N ASN A 155 -6.10 -9.64 11.94
CA ASN A 155 -6.51 -10.57 12.98
C ASN A 155 -6.18 -10.03 14.38
N VAL A 156 -5.01 -9.39 14.55
CA VAL A 156 -4.64 -8.75 15.83
C VAL A 156 -5.65 -7.68 16.21
N ARG A 157 -6.06 -6.84 15.25
CA ARG A 157 -7.12 -5.84 15.49
C ARG A 157 -8.41 -6.51 15.97
N ARG A 158 -8.86 -7.55 15.28
CA ARG A 158 -10.08 -8.29 15.66
C ARG A 158 -9.99 -8.88 17.07
N LEU A 159 -8.86 -9.46 17.44
CA LEU A 159 -8.65 -10.09 18.74
C LEU A 159 -8.66 -9.08 19.90
N VAL A 160 -8.11 -7.88 19.69
CA VAL A 160 -7.89 -6.91 20.77
C VAL A 160 -8.91 -5.77 20.76
N PHE A 161 -9.28 -5.27 19.59
CA PHE A 161 -10.18 -4.12 19.45
C PHE A 161 -11.60 -4.54 19.06
N GLY A 162 -11.79 -5.78 18.57
CA GLY A 162 -13.07 -6.26 18.05
C GLY A 162 -13.39 -5.71 16.66
N GLU A 163 -14.66 -5.58 16.35
CA GLU A 163 -15.10 -4.95 15.11
C GLU A 163 -14.94 -3.43 15.21
N VAL A 164 -14.24 -2.86 14.23
CA VAL A 164 -13.97 -1.42 14.15
C VAL A 164 -14.78 -0.78 13.03
N ALA A 165 -15.02 0.52 13.17
CA ALA A 165 -15.74 1.29 12.16
C ALA A 165 -15.00 1.33 10.84
N LYS A 166 -15.68 0.91 9.76
CA LYS A 166 -15.18 0.92 8.39
C LYS A 166 -16.06 1.82 7.52
N THR A 167 -15.45 2.48 6.56
CA THR A 167 -16.17 3.25 5.54
C THR A 167 -15.82 2.71 4.17
N PHE A 168 -16.79 2.09 3.51
CA PHE A 168 -16.67 1.72 2.10
C PHE A 168 -16.69 2.98 1.24
N VAL A 169 -15.71 3.15 0.35
CA VAL A 169 -15.54 4.35 -0.48
C VAL A 169 -16.38 4.31 -1.77
N GLY A 170 -17.08 3.20 -2.00
CA GLY A 170 -17.94 3.02 -3.16
C GLY A 170 -17.23 2.49 -4.39
N ALA A 171 -16.08 1.82 -4.22
CA ALA A 171 -15.31 1.27 -5.32
C ALA A 171 -14.51 0.03 -4.90
N TYR A 172 -14.06 -0.72 -5.90
CA TYR A 172 -13.25 -1.94 -5.79
C TYR A 172 -11.99 -1.82 -6.63
N LEU A 173 -10.94 -2.51 -6.18
CA LEU A 173 -9.69 -2.72 -6.90
C LEU A 173 -9.51 -4.22 -7.15
N ALA A 174 -9.20 -4.59 -8.38
CA ALA A 174 -8.67 -5.92 -8.69
C ALA A 174 -7.38 -5.81 -9.49
N VAL A 175 -6.50 -6.80 -9.31
CA VAL A 175 -5.25 -6.94 -10.07
C VAL A 175 -5.12 -8.38 -10.51
N LEU A 176 -4.81 -8.57 -11.77
CA LEU A 176 -4.64 -9.86 -12.40
C LEU A 176 -3.28 -9.93 -13.08
N SER A 177 -2.54 -11.01 -12.84
CA SER A 177 -1.36 -11.35 -13.64
C SER A 177 -1.82 -11.83 -15.02
N VAL A 178 -1.29 -11.23 -16.06
CA VAL A 178 -1.57 -11.57 -17.46
C VAL A 178 -0.25 -11.75 -18.20
N PRO A 179 -0.24 -12.42 -19.38
CA PRO A 179 0.99 -12.61 -20.15
C PRO A 179 1.74 -11.31 -20.43
N GLU A 180 3.09 -11.37 -20.39
CA GLU A 180 3.99 -10.23 -20.58
C GLU A 180 3.69 -9.43 -21.85
N TYR A 181 3.38 -10.12 -22.95
CA TYR A 181 3.12 -9.48 -24.26
C TYR A 181 1.90 -8.54 -24.28
N LEU A 182 1.04 -8.59 -23.26
CA LEU A 182 -0.08 -7.67 -23.12
C LEU A 182 0.34 -6.33 -22.49
N GLY A 183 1.48 -6.29 -21.80
CA GLY A 183 2.03 -5.08 -21.20
C GLY A 183 3.09 -4.43 -22.08
N VAL A 184 3.14 -3.11 -22.09
CA VAL A 184 4.20 -2.35 -22.75
C VAL A 184 5.10 -1.74 -21.69
N PRO A 185 6.39 -2.09 -21.61
CA PRO A 185 7.31 -1.50 -20.65
C PRO A 185 7.33 0.03 -20.73
N GLY A 186 7.18 0.70 -19.61
CA GLY A 186 7.14 2.16 -19.52
C GLY A 186 5.80 2.80 -19.86
N GLU A 187 4.78 2.01 -20.17
CA GLU A 187 3.43 2.49 -20.48
C GLU A 187 2.38 1.74 -19.66
N MET A 188 1.41 2.47 -19.15
CA MET A 188 0.14 1.92 -18.66
C MET A 188 -0.92 2.24 -19.70
N ALA A 189 -1.41 1.21 -20.40
CA ALA A 189 -2.42 1.34 -21.42
C ALA A 189 -3.75 0.75 -20.96
N GLY A 190 -4.88 1.41 -21.27
CA GLY A 190 -6.15 0.91 -20.78
C GLY A 190 -7.40 1.57 -21.36
N HIS A 191 -8.52 1.16 -20.78
CA HIS A 191 -9.86 1.55 -21.18
C HIS A 191 -10.60 2.18 -20.00
N ILE A 192 -11.27 3.27 -20.25
CA ILE A 192 -12.03 4.00 -19.23
C ILE A 192 -13.46 4.25 -19.69
N GLY A 193 -14.42 3.86 -18.87
CA GLY A 193 -15.85 4.11 -19.02
C GLY A 193 -16.45 4.71 -17.76
N PRO A 194 -17.73 5.08 -17.79
CA PRO A 194 -18.44 5.53 -16.60
C PRO A 194 -18.41 4.48 -15.49
N GLY A 195 -17.81 4.85 -14.35
CA GLY A 195 -17.72 3.99 -13.17
C GLY A 195 -16.72 2.85 -13.24
N ARG A 196 -15.91 2.74 -14.30
CA ARG A 196 -14.93 1.63 -14.45
C ARG A 196 -13.72 2.03 -15.28
N THR A 197 -12.57 1.52 -14.85
CA THR A 197 -11.29 1.71 -15.54
C THR A 197 -10.52 0.40 -15.49
N ALA A 198 -10.03 -0.07 -16.62
CA ALA A 198 -9.12 -1.20 -16.72
C ALA A 198 -7.85 -0.75 -17.44
N ALA A 199 -6.69 -1.16 -16.94
CA ALA A 199 -5.42 -0.85 -17.56
C ALA A 199 -4.44 -1.99 -17.39
N VAL A 200 -3.51 -2.14 -18.34
CA VAL A 200 -2.42 -3.10 -18.27
C VAL A 200 -1.09 -2.36 -18.30
N TYR A 201 -0.14 -2.84 -17.50
CA TYR A 201 1.24 -2.36 -17.49
C TYR A 201 2.20 -3.52 -17.22
N GLY A 202 3.43 -3.38 -17.69
CA GLY A 202 4.52 -4.30 -17.42
C GLY A 202 5.70 -3.58 -16.78
N ALA A 203 6.49 -4.29 -15.99
CA ALA A 203 7.78 -3.82 -15.50
C ALA A 203 8.89 -4.68 -16.13
N ARG A 204 10.04 -4.08 -16.43
CA ARG A 204 11.14 -4.74 -17.21
C ARG A 204 11.70 -6.01 -16.57
N HIS A 205 11.55 -6.16 -15.27
CA HIS A 205 12.07 -7.29 -14.50
C HIS A 205 11.02 -8.37 -14.19
N LEU A 206 9.80 -8.20 -14.71
CA LEU A 206 8.72 -9.17 -14.54
C LEU A 206 8.58 -10.03 -15.79
N ASP A 207 8.30 -11.30 -15.58
CA ASP A 207 7.97 -12.28 -16.63
C ASP A 207 6.48 -12.25 -17.01
N ASP A 208 5.72 -11.32 -16.45
CA ASP A 208 4.29 -11.13 -16.68
C ASP A 208 3.92 -9.63 -16.65
N ALA A 209 2.71 -9.30 -17.08
CA ALA A 209 2.12 -7.98 -16.95
C ALA A 209 1.02 -7.96 -15.88
N ARG A 210 0.62 -6.78 -15.46
CA ARG A 210 -0.47 -6.57 -14.49
C ARG A 210 -1.63 -5.85 -15.15
N ALA A 211 -2.78 -6.51 -15.18
CA ALA A 211 -4.05 -5.89 -15.49
C ALA A 211 -4.69 -5.39 -14.20
N VAL A 212 -4.96 -4.10 -14.11
CA VAL A 212 -5.55 -3.42 -12.96
C VAL A 212 -6.94 -2.96 -13.31
N PHE A 213 -7.88 -3.23 -12.43
CA PHE A 213 -9.28 -2.93 -12.60
C PHE A 213 -9.79 -2.12 -11.42
N LEU A 214 -10.35 -0.96 -11.69
CA LEU A 214 -11.01 -0.10 -10.72
C LEU A 214 -12.46 0.11 -11.13
N PHE A 215 -13.40 -0.15 -10.24
CA PHE A 215 -14.82 0.04 -10.58
C PHE A 215 -15.66 0.47 -9.37
N ARG A 216 -16.67 1.27 -9.65
CA ARG A 216 -17.70 1.67 -8.68
C ARG A 216 -18.79 0.62 -8.61
N SER A 217 -19.23 0.34 -7.41
CA SER A 217 -20.38 -0.51 -7.13
C SER A 217 -20.98 -0.13 -5.77
N PRO A 218 -22.27 -0.38 -5.52
CA PRO A 218 -22.76 -0.60 -4.17
C PRO A 218 -21.93 -1.66 -3.45
N GLU A 219 -22.03 -1.73 -2.14
CA GLU A 219 -21.32 -2.75 -1.37
C GLU A 219 -21.73 -4.16 -1.82
N LEU A 220 -20.75 -4.94 -2.28
CA LEU A 220 -20.94 -6.28 -2.80
C LEU A 220 -20.89 -7.31 -1.67
N SER A 221 -21.77 -8.30 -1.72
CA SER A 221 -21.75 -9.40 -0.77
C SER A 221 -20.81 -10.50 -1.26
N TYR A 222 -19.66 -10.65 -0.61
CA TYR A 222 -18.68 -11.72 -0.80
C TYR A 222 -17.80 -11.87 0.44
N HIS A 223 -17.18 -13.03 0.59
CA HIS A 223 -16.16 -13.21 1.61
C HIS A 223 -14.77 -12.93 1.00
N HIS A 224 -13.88 -12.26 1.73
CA HIS A 224 -12.55 -11.86 1.24
C HIS A 224 -11.62 -13.04 0.87
N ARG A 225 -12.01 -14.29 1.20
CA ARG A 225 -11.31 -15.52 0.80
C ARG A 225 -12.04 -16.30 -0.31
N ASP A 226 -13.20 -15.83 -0.75
CA ASP A 226 -13.97 -16.47 -1.83
C ASP A 226 -13.49 -15.95 -3.19
N VAL A 227 -12.35 -16.49 -3.63
CA VAL A 227 -11.70 -16.11 -4.90
C VAL A 227 -12.60 -16.37 -6.10
N ALA A 228 -13.38 -17.44 -6.09
CA ALA A 228 -14.29 -17.78 -7.20
C ALA A 228 -15.36 -16.68 -7.37
N ARG A 229 -15.99 -16.27 -6.28
CA ARG A 229 -16.97 -15.17 -6.29
C ARG A 229 -16.34 -13.83 -6.69
N GLN A 230 -15.16 -13.54 -6.21
CA GLN A 230 -14.41 -12.32 -6.59
C GLN A 230 -14.13 -12.26 -8.09
N LYS A 231 -13.67 -13.35 -8.70
CA LYS A 231 -13.45 -13.48 -10.14
C LYS A 231 -14.74 -13.27 -10.94
N GLN A 232 -15.84 -13.85 -10.48
CA GLN A 232 -17.16 -13.66 -11.09
C GLN A 232 -17.59 -12.19 -11.04
N LEU A 233 -17.49 -11.54 -9.88
CA LEU A 233 -17.83 -10.12 -9.70
C LEU A 233 -17.01 -9.21 -10.62
N LEU A 234 -15.72 -9.51 -10.81
CA LEU A 234 -14.88 -8.78 -11.73
C LEU A 234 -15.34 -8.91 -13.19
N ARG A 235 -15.66 -10.14 -13.64
CA ARG A 235 -16.22 -10.37 -14.99
C ARG A 235 -17.51 -9.59 -15.20
N GLU A 236 -18.43 -9.65 -14.23
CA GLU A 236 -19.71 -8.93 -14.29
C GLU A 236 -19.50 -7.41 -14.40
N ALA A 237 -18.54 -6.85 -13.65
CA ALA A 237 -18.27 -5.41 -13.64
C ALA A 237 -17.68 -4.88 -14.95
N PHE A 238 -16.90 -5.69 -15.66
CA PHE A 238 -16.16 -5.25 -16.85
C PHE A 238 -16.71 -5.79 -18.18
N ALA A 239 -17.72 -6.65 -18.14
CA ALA A 239 -18.35 -7.18 -19.36
C ALA A 239 -18.68 -6.07 -20.36
N GLY A 240 -18.19 -6.23 -21.60
CA GLY A 240 -18.50 -5.33 -22.72
C GLY A 240 -17.92 -3.93 -22.60
N LEU A 241 -16.90 -3.68 -21.76
CA LEU A 241 -16.19 -2.40 -21.76
C LEU A 241 -15.40 -2.24 -23.07
N HIS A 242 -14.64 -3.24 -23.45
CA HIS A 242 -13.88 -3.29 -24.70
C HIS A 242 -13.41 -4.74 -24.94
N PRO A 243 -13.35 -5.22 -26.21
CA PRO A 243 -12.89 -6.59 -26.52
C PRO A 243 -11.49 -6.92 -25.95
N GLU A 244 -10.60 -5.96 -25.91
CA GLU A 244 -9.26 -6.12 -25.30
C GLU A 244 -9.35 -6.39 -23.79
N VAL A 245 -10.25 -5.72 -23.08
CA VAL A 245 -10.49 -5.97 -21.64
C VAL A 245 -11.11 -7.35 -21.44
N ASP A 246 -12.02 -7.77 -22.32
CA ASP A 246 -12.59 -9.10 -22.27
C ASP A 246 -11.49 -10.18 -22.45
N SER A 247 -10.50 -9.94 -23.33
CA SER A 247 -9.36 -10.85 -23.48
C SER A 247 -8.44 -10.92 -22.23
N TRP A 248 -8.28 -9.81 -21.49
CA TRP A 248 -7.55 -9.87 -20.21
C TRP A 248 -8.28 -10.72 -19.17
N LEU A 249 -9.62 -10.63 -19.14
CA LEU A 249 -10.45 -11.39 -18.20
C LEU A 249 -10.47 -12.91 -18.49
N GLU A 250 -10.11 -13.35 -19.69
CA GLU A 250 -9.92 -14.77 -20.01
C GLU A 250 -8.83 -15.42 -19.15
N HIS A 251 -7.82 -14.64 -18.72
CA HIS A 251 -6.74 -15.11 -17.86
C HIS A 251 -7.13 -15.31 -16.38
N LEU A 252 -8.37 -14.94 -15.98
CA LEU A 252 -8.85 -15.14 -14.62
C LEU A 252 -8.89 -16.61 -14.19
N ASP A 253 -9.07 -17.55 -15.13
CA ASP A 253 -9.13 -18.98 -14.81
C ASP A 253 -7.74 -19.65 -14.78
N GLY A 254 -6.69 -18.92 -15.15
CA GLY A 254 -5.30 -19.39 -15.07
C GLY A 254 -4.73 -19.36 -13.64
N ASP A 255 -3.49 -19.86 -13.52
CA ASP A 255 -2.72 -19.91 -12.26
C ASP A 255 -2.06 -18.58 -11.89
N GLY A 256 -2.28 -17.53 -12.69
CA GLY A 256 -1.75 -16.21 -12.45
C GLY A 256 -2.23 -15.60 -11.15
N ALA A 257 -1.40 -14.77 -10.54
CA ALA A 257 -1.75 -14.09 -9.30
C ALA A 257 -2.99 -13.20 -9.48
N PHE A 258 -3.88 -13.26 -8.49
CA PHE A 258 -5.12 -12.50 -8.46
C PHE A 258 -5.32 -11.82 -7.10
N TYR A 259 -5.66 -10.55 -7.14
CA TYR A 259 -6.04 -9.74 -5.98
C TYR A 259 -7.39 -9.08 -6.23
N PHE A 260 -8.23 -9.03 -5.21
CA PHE A 260 -9.51 -8.32 -5.25
C PHE A 260 -9.83 -7.80 -3.85
N ASP A 261 -10.12 -6.51 -3.72
CA ASP A 261 -10.60 -5.96 -2.45
C ASP A 261 -11.46 -4.71 -2.66
N SER A 262 -12.28 -4.42 -1.65
CA SER A 262 -13.02 -3.17 -1.55
C SER A 262 -12.08 -2.02 -1.19
N ILE A 263 -12.31 -0.84 -1.75
CA ILE A 263 -11.65 0.37 -1.28
C ILE A 263 -12.37 0.84 -0.01
N THR A 264 -11.78 0.44 1.13
CA THR A 264 -12.36 0.62 2.45
C THR A 264 -11.39 1.35 3.36
N GLN A 265 -11.88 2.32 4.12
CA GLN A 265 -11.13 3.06 5.14
C GLN A 265 -11.45 2.54 6.52
N LEU A 266 -10.45 2.43 7.37
CA LEU A 266 -10.62 2.29 8.82
C LEU A 266 -10.84 3.66 9.44
N ARG A 267 -11.74 3.75 10.45
CA ARG A 267 -12.12 5.02 11.10
C ARG A 267 -11.65 5.12 12.54
N GLU A 268 -10.93 4.12 13.02
CA GLU A 268 -10.36 4.18 14.37
C GLU A 268 -9.26 5.22 14.47
N ASP A 269 -9.24 5.93 15.60
CA ASP A 269 -8.23 6.94 15.95
C ASP A 269 -7.38 6.50 17.16
N THR A 270 -7.65 5.31 17.72
CA THR A 270 -6.85 4.65 18.74
C THR A 270 -6.31 3.34 18.18
N TRP A 271 -4.99 3.21 18.16
CA TRP A 271 -4.32 2.07 17.55
C TRP A 271 -3.49 1.26 18.55
N SER A 272 -3.67 1.52 19.83
CA SER A 272 -3.01 0.77 20.90
C SER A 272 -3.98 0.45 22.04
N ARG A 273 -3.75 -0.69 22.67
CA ARG A 273 -4.49 -1.13 23.87
C ARG A 273 -3.60 -2.03 24.71
N GLY A 274 -3.27 -1.61 25.95
CA GLY A 274 -2.38 -2.33 26.82
C GLY A 274 -1.00 -2.50 26.20
N ARG A 275 -0.57 -3.76 26.01
CA ARG A 275 0.72 -4.09 25.36
C ARG A 275 0.63 -4.33 23.85
N VAL A 276 -0.50 -4.04 23.23
CA VAL A 276 -0.74 -4.25 21.80
C VAL A 276 -0.85 -2.93 21.07
N ALA A 277 -0.16 -2.81 19.92
CA ALA A 277 -0.34 -1.70 19.00
C ALA A 277 -0.57 -2.21 17.57
N LEU A 278 -1.14 -1.36 16.72
CA LEU A 278 -1.37 -1.63 15.31
C LEU A 278 -0.56 -0.64 14.46
N VAL A 279 -0.14 -1.06 13.26
CA VAL A 279 0.60 -0.23 12.30
C VAL A 279 0.19 -0.52 10.87
N GLY A 280 0.30 0.48 9.99
CA GLY A 280 -0.06 0.36 8.59
C GLY A 280 -1.57 0.17 8.39
N ASP A 281 -1.94 -0.61 7.38
CA ASP A 281 -3.35 -0.85 7.06
C ASP A 281 -4.12 -1.55 8.19
N ALA A 282 -3.44 -2.25 9.10
CA ALA A 282 -4.06 -2.81 10.30
C ALA A 282 -4.61 -1.73 11.24
N ALA A 283 -3.97 -0.56 11.28
CA ALA A 283 -4.33 0.55 12.15
C ALA A 283 -5.22 1.58 11.46
N TYR A 284 -4.81 2.05 10.28
CA TYR A 284 -5.35 3.29 9.72
C TYR A 284 -5.50 3.28 8.19
N CYS A 285 -5.77 2.12 7.59
CA CYS A 285 -5.95 2.02 6.14
C CYS A 285 -6.77 3.19 5.58
N PRO A 286 -6.21 4.03 4.69
CA PRO A 286 -6.90 5.17 4.11
C PRO A 286 -7.74 4.79 2.88
N GLY A 287 -7.65 3.55 2.44
CA GLY A 287 -8.22 2.98 1.22
C GLY A 287 -7.12 2.54 0.25
N PRO A 288 -7.11 1.26 -0.16
CA PRO A 288 -6.16 0.73 -1.13
C PRO A 288 -6.13 1.55 -2.43
N ALA A 289 -4.96 1.66 -3.06
CA ALA A 289 -4.71 2.32 -4.35
C ALA A 289 -4.92 3.83 -4.43
N ILE A 290 -5.49 4.49 -3.43
CA ILE A 290 -5.91 5.90 -3.56
C ILE A 290 -5.45 6.82 -2.44
N GLY A 291 -4.87 6.30 -1.37
CA GLY A 291 -4.56 7.09 -0.16
C GLY A 291 -3.08 7.11 0.24
N GLY A 292 -2.18 6.56 -0.58
CA GLY A 292 -0.75 6.49 -0.24
C GLY A 292 -0.48 5.59 0.97
N SER A 293 -1.24 4.49 1.13
CA SER A 293 -1.17 3.58 2.28
C SER A 293 0.22 3.00 2.50
N THR A 294 0.97 2.73 1.42
CA THR A 294 2.34 2.23 1.49
C THR A 294 3.28 3.21 2.19
N SER A 295 3.24 4.49 1.79
CA SER A 295 4.06 5.53 2.44
C SER A 295 3.66 5.74 3.90
N LEU A 296 2.36 5.64 4.23
CA LEU A 296 1.88 5.67 5.62
C LEU A 296 2.36 4.45 6.42
N ALA A 297 2.38 3.26 5.83
CA ALA A 297 2.86 2.04 6.49
C ALA A 297 4.34 2.14 6.84
N VAL A 298 5.16 2.64 5.91
CA VAL A 298 6.59 2.88 6.12
C VAL A 298 6.83 3.94 7.20
N LEU A 299 6.15 5.08 7.11
CA LEU A 299 6.28 6.16 8.08
C LEU A 299 5.82 5.73 9.47
N GLY A 300 4.66 5.10 9.57
CA GLY A 300 4.12 4.66 10.86
C GLY A 300 4.97 3.59 11.54
N ALA A 301 5.55 2.66 10.78
CA ALA A 301 6.49 1.67 11.30
C ALA A 301 7.75 2.33 11.86
N TYR A 302 8.30 3.32 11.15
CA TYR A 302 9.45 4.11 11.59
C TYR A 302 9.15 4.91 12.85
N VAL A 303 8.01 5.61 12.88
CA VAL A 303 7.60 6.42 14.04
C VAL A 303 7.34 5.54 15.26
N LEU A 304 6.62 4.42 15.12
CA LEU A 304 6.36 3.49 16.23
C LEU A 304 7.66 2.95 16.83
N ALA A 305 8.58 2.46 16.00
CA ALA A 305 9.88 1.99 16.47
C ALA A 305 10.69 3.10 17.14
N GLY A 306 10.66 4.30 16.59
CA GLY A 306 11.35 5.47 17.15
C GLY A 306 10.78 5.89 18.50
N GLU A 307 9.46 5.94 18.66
CA GLU A 307 8.85 6.28 19.96
C GLU A 307 9.10 5.21 21.02
N LEU A 308 9.13 3.94 20.65
CA LEU A 308 9.52 2.84 21.54
C LEU A 308 10.98 2.93 21.99
N SER A 309 11.87 3.56 21.23
CA SER A 309 13.27 3.74 21.59
C SER A 309 13.51 4.89 22.59
N THR A 310 12.54 5.78 22.78
CA THR A 310 12.72 6.99 23.61
C THR A 310 12.51 6.78 25.12
N GLY A 311 12.26 5.55 25.55
CA GLY A 311 12.05 5.21 26.97
C GLY A 311 11.46 3.83 27.17
N SER A 312 11.39 3.36 28.40
CA SER A 312 10.87 2.04 28.78
C SER A 312 9.33 2.00 28.96
N ASP A 313 8.68 3.17 28.97
CA ASP A 313 7.22 3.29 29.13
C ASP A 313 6.53 3.15 27.76
N HIS A 314 6.13 1.93 27.43
CA HIS A 314 5.47 1.64 26.16
C HIS A 314 4.04 2.23 26.03
N PRO A 315 3.18 2.37 27.07
CA PRO A 315 1.94 3.11 26.94
C PRO A 315 2.16 4.57 26.49
N ALA A 316 3.13 5.25 27.08
CA ALA A 316 3.48 6.63 26.69
C ALA A 316 4.09 6.68 25.27
N ALA A 317 4.88 5.68 24.87
CA ALA A 317 5.41 5.57 23.51
C ALA A 317 4.29 5.38 22.48
N PHE A 318 3.31 4.53 22.77
CA PHE A 318 2.14 4.32 21.92
C PHE A 318 1.30 5.59 21.77
N ALA A 319 1.07 6.31 22.87
CA ALA A 319 0.34 7.58 22.81
C ALA A 319 1.07 8.62 21.93
N ARG A 320 2.39 8.75 22.04
CA ARG A 320 3.18 9.65 21.19
C ARG A 320 3.16 9.22 19.72
N TYR A 321 3.20 7.91 19.45
CA TYR A 321 3.04 7.39 18.10
C TYR A 321 1.68 7.76 17.50
N GLU A 322 0.59 7.53 18.23
CA GLU A 322 -0.77 7.87 17.80
C GLU A 322 -0.90 9.38 17.51
N ASP A 323 -0.39 10.21 18.39
CA ASP A 323 -0.44 11.67 18.22
C ASP A 323 0.37 12.13 17.00
N ALA A 324 1.58 11.57 16.80
CA ALA A 324 2.43 11.90 15.65
C ALA A 324 1.80 11.50 14.30
N MET A 325 1.02 10.42 14.27
CA MET A 325 0.42 9.89 13.04
C MET A 325 -0.99 10.42 12.77
N ARG A 326 -1.70 10.94 13.75
CA ARG A 326 -3.13 11.28 13.68
C ARG A 326 -3.47 12.24 12.55
N GLU A 327 -2.78 13.38 12.48
CA GLU A 327 -3.04 14.41 11.46
C GLU A 327 -2.82 13.88 10.05
N ILE A 328 -1.74 13.14 9.86
CA ILE A 328 -1.33 12.56 8.58
C ILE A 328 -2.34 11.50 8.11
N VAL A 329 -2.80 10.66 9.02
CA VAL A 329 -3.82 9.64 8.75
C VAL A 329 -5.16 10.29 8.36
N HIS A 330 -5.59 11.32 9.06
CA HIS A 330 -6.82 12.05 8.73
C HIS A 330 -6.71 12.72 7.36
N ALA A 331 -5.58 13.36 7.06
CA ALA A 331 -5.34 13.98 5.76
C ALA A 331 -5.34 12.95 4.62
N SER A 332 -4.72 11.78 4.82
CA SER A 332 -4.70 10.68 3.86
C SER A 332 -6.10 10.09 3.60
N ARG A 333 -6.90 9.90 4.65
CA ARG A 333 -8.31 9.47 4.53
C ARG A 333 -9.14 10.47 3.72
N ALA A 334 -8.98 11.77 3.97
CA ALA A 334 -9.68 12.82 3.25
C ALA A 334 -9.25 12.88 1.77
N PHE A 335 -7.94 12.78 1.50
CA PHE A 335 -7.39 12.73 0.15
C PHE A 335 -7.94 11.54 -0.64
N ALA A 336 -7.97 10.35 -0.05
CA ALA A 336 -8.46 9.14 -0.69
C ALA A 336 -9.92 9.25 -1.14
N LEU A 337 -10.79 9.87 -0.34
CA LEU A 337 -12.19 10.10 -0.72
C LEU A 337 -12.33 11.01 -1.95
N GLY A 338 -11.50 12.03 -2.05
CA GLY A 338 -11.44 12.93 -3.22
C GLY A 338 -10.92 12.21 -4.46
N THR A 339 -9.85 11.46 -4.30
CA THR A 339 -9.17 10.73 -5.37
C THR A 339 -10.06 9.64 -5.98
N ALA A 340 -10.77 8.87 -5.17
CA ALA A 340 -11.71 7.85 -5.66
C ALA A 340 -12.80 8.44 -6.56
N LYS A 341 -13.34 9.62 -6.21
CA LYS A 341 -14.32 10.32 -7.04
C LYS A 341 -13.75 10.78 -8.37
N THR A 342 -12.50 11.17 -8.40
CA THR A 342 -11.81 11.70 -9.59
C THR A 342 -11.34 10.58 -10.50
N LEU A 343 -10.70 9.54 -9.99
CA LEU A 343 -10.11 8.46 -10.80
C LEU A 343 -11.14 7.51 -11.42
N ILE A 344 -12.35 7.42 -10.83
CA ILE A 344 -13.42 6.57 -11.35
C ILE A 344 -14.68 7.41 -11.57
N PRO A 345 -14.71 8.28 -12.60
CA PRO A 345 -15.86 9.16 -12.87
C PRO A 345 -17.10 8.34 -13.22
N SER A 346 -18.25 8.67 -12.63
CA SER A 346 -19.51 7.96 -12.84
C SER A 346 -20.26 8.34 -14.13
N THR A 347 -19.79 9.35 -14.86
CA THR A 347 -20.46 9.87 -16.06
C THR A 347 -19.51 10.00 -17.26
N ARG A 348 -20.06 9.92 -18.49
CA ARG A 348 -19.28 10.14 -19.72
C ARG A 348 -18.62 11.53 -19.79
N LEU A 349 -19.27 12.56 -19.26
CA LEU A 349 -18.69 13.91 -19.16
C LEU A 349 -17.53 13.92 -18.16
N GLY A 350 -17.68 13.27 -17.01
CA GLY A 350 -16.61 13.12 -16.02
C GLY A 350 -15.40 12.38 -16.59
N VAL A 351 -15.59 11.28 -17.31
CA VAL A 351 -14.52 10.57 -18.03
C VAL A 351 -13.82 11.48 -19.02
N SER A 352 -14.58 12.23 -19.82
CA SER A 352 -14.00 13.15 -20.81
C SER A 352 -13.23 14.30 -20.14
N GLY A 353 -13.74 14.81 -19.02
CA GLY A 353 -13.09 15.85 -18.21
C GLY A 353 -11.78 15.36 -17.60
N LEU A 354 -11.77 14.16 -17.00
CA LEU A 354 -10.56 13.56 -16.41
C LEU A 354 -9.47 13.40 -17.46
N VAL A 355 -9.77 12.72 -18.57
CA VAL A 355 -8.76 12.37 -19.58
C VAL A 355 -8.24 13.60 -20.30
N ARG A 356 -9.10 14.55 -20.67
CA ARG A 356 -8.68 15.82 -21.27
C ARG A 356 -7.93 16.72 -20.28
N GLY A 357 -8.37 16.75 -19.02
CA GLY A 357 -7.69 17.48 -17.95
C GLY A 357 -6.27 16.99 -17.74
N ALA A 358 -6.06 15.66 -17.66
CA ALA A 358 -4.74 15.05 -17.57
C ALA A 358 -3.87 15.41 -18.80
N GLN A 359 -4.42 15.33 -20.01
CA GLN A 359 -3.70 15.68 -21.23
C GLN A 359 -3.31 17.18 -21.24
N LEU A 360 -4.20 18.07 -20.88
CA LEU A 360 -3.92 19.51 -20.82
C LEU A 360 -2.85 19.80 -19.76
N LEU A 361 -2.97 19.21 -18.58
CA LEU A 361 -2.02 19.42 -17.48
C LEU A 361 -0.61 18.97 -17.89
N THR A 362 -0.49 17.81 -18.53
CA THR A 362 0.79 17.26 -18.96
C THR A 362 1.37 17.91 -20.21
N SER A 363 0.55 18.65 -20.99
CA SER A 363 1.02 19.47 -22.11
C SER A 363 1.68 20.78 -21.66
N LEU A 364 1.45 21.21 -20.41
CA LEU A 364 2.06 22.42 -19.89
C LEU A 364 3.56 22.21 -19.60
N PRO A 365 4.37 23.28 -19.73
CA PRO A 365 5.77 23.24 -19.28
C PRO A 365 5.87 22.93 -17.77
N SER A 366 6.89 22.18 -17.38
CA SER A 366 7.08 21.72 -16.00
C SER A 366 7.16 22.87 -14.98
N TRP A 367 7.65 24.04 -15.40
CA TRP A 367 7.74 25.22 -14.55
C TRP A 367 6.39 25.85 -14.20
N LEU A 368 5.32 25.57 -14.97
CA LEU A 368 3.95 25.97 -14.65
C LEU A 368 3.21 24.93 -13.80
N ILE A 369 3.47 23.65 -14.01
CA ILE A 369 2.78 22.56 -13.30
C ILE A 369 3.10 22.59 -11.80
N ARG A 370 4.37 22.76 -11.42
CA ARG A 370 4.81 22.75 -10.02
C ARG A 370 4.15 23.84 -9.16
N PRO A 371 4.10 25.13 -9.55
CA PRO A 371 3.42 26.15 -8.76
C PRO A 371 1.91 25.96 -8.72
N LEU A 372 1.26 25.50 -9.80
CA LEU A 372 -0.17 25.16 -9.80
C LEU A 372 -0.50 24.03 -8.84
N ALA A 373 0.34 23.00 -8.78
CA ALA A 373 0.22 21.89 -7.82
C ALA A 373 0.43 22.35 -6.37
N ARG A 374 1.34 23.30 -6.14
CA ARG A 374 1.57 23.89 -4.80
C ARG A 374 0.40 24.70 -4.27
N LEU A 375 -0.40 25.32 -5.15
CA LEU A 375 -1.62 26.02 -4.75
C LEU A 375 -2.69 25.05 -4.21
N ASN A 376 -2.63 23.77 -4.58
CA ASN A 376 -3.51 22.70 -4.06
C ASN A 376 -2.77 21.75 -3.10
N SER A 377 -1.85 22.28 -2.29
CA SER A 377 -0.90 21.52 -1.46
C SER A 377 -1.56 20.64 -0.39
N LYS A 378 -2.76 20.97 0.08
CA LYS A 378 -3.49 20.18 1.08
C LYS A 378 -4.01 18.84 0.57
N GLY A 379 -4.03 18.62 -0.75
CA GLY A 379 -4.41 17.35 -1.37
C GLY A 379 -3.20 16.62 -1.98
N LEU A 380 -2.71 17.12 -3.13
CA LEU A 380 -1.70 16.44 -3.94
C LEU A 380 -0.33 16.30 -3.26
N ARG A 381 0.11 17.28 -2.46
CA ARG A 381 1.43 17.28 -1.81
C ARG A 381 1.40 16.96 -0.32
N MET A 382 0.33 16.36 0.15
CA MET A 382 0.18 15.97 1.55
C MET A 382 1.38 15.14 2.06
N HIS A 383 1.85 14.20 1.24
CA HIS A 383 2.96 13.34 1.63
C HIS A 383 4.28 14.11 1.84
N ASP A 384 4.55 15.15 1.03
CA ASP A 384 5.77 15.95 1.18
C ASP A 384 5.76 16.85 2.43
N SER A 385 4.58 17.15 2.99
CA SER A 385 4.44 17.91 4.22
C SER A 385 4.79 17.11 5.49
N MET A 386 4.88 15.78 5.38
CA MET A 386 5.20 14.89 6.47
C MET A 386 6.67 15.06 6.88
N ARG A 387 6.92 15.52 8.11
CA ARG A 387 8.26 15.60 8.65
C ARG A 387 8.66 14.26 9.25
N VAL A 388 9.70 13.65 8.70
CA VAL A 388 10.31 12.45 9.28
C VAL A 388 11.15 12.89 10.49
N LYS A 389 10.64 12.60 11.69
CA LYS A 389 11.36 12.87 12.94
C LYS A 389 12.69 12.11 12.94
N ASP A 390 13.75 12.76 13.43
CA ASP A 390 15.03 12.07 13.63
C ASP A 390 15.07 11.53 15.05
N TYR A 391 15.09 10.21 15.17
CA TYR A 391 15.20 9.53 16.46
C TYR A 391 16.66 9.27 16.88
N GLY A 392 17.63 9.73 16.09
CA GLY A 392 19.06 9.59 16.36
C GLY A 392 19.56 8.14 16.18
N ARG A 393 20.85 7.96 15.96
CA ARG A 393 21.53 6.67 16.15
C ARG A 393 21.81 6.50 17.65
N GLN A 394 20.86 6.02 18.43
CA GLN A 394 21.16 5.44 19.72
C GLN A 394 21.71 4.03 19.47
N GLY A 395 23.03 3.87 19.45
CA GLY A 395 23.64 2.54 19.37
C GLY A 395 24.83 2.38 18.45
N ALA A 396 25.59 3.45 18.18
CA ALA A 396 26.99 3.29 17.80
C ALA A 396 27.84 3.46 19.06
N ALA A 397 27.72 2.52 20.02
CA ALA A 397 28.72 2.37 21.06
C ALA A 397 29.97 1.83 20.39
N SER A 398 30.96 2.70 20.27
CA SER A 398 32.40 2.48 20.16
C SER A 398 32.84 1.00 20.11
N ALA A 399 33.05 0.49 18.93
CA ALA A 399 34.13 -0.42 18.66
C ALA A 399 35.29 0.44 18.14
N THR A 400 36.07 0.98 19.04
CA THR A 400 37.41 1.48 18.76
C THR A 400 38.39 0.30 18.87
N PRO A 401 39.45 0.29 18.07
CA PRO A 401 40.19 -0.89 17.61
C PRO A 401 40.91 -1.68 18.70
#